data_f4b9bb6c4a68e4d25d8cb6e6a141a5b7
#
_entry.id   f4b9bb6c4a68e4d25d8cb6e6a141a5b7
#
_cell.length_a   1.000
_cell.length_b   1.000
_cell.length_c   1.000
_cell.angle_alpha   90.00
_cell.angle_beta   90.00
_cell.angle_gamma   90.00
#
_symmetry.space_group_name_H-M   'P 1'
#
loop_
_entity.id
_entity.type
_entity.pdbx_description
1 polymer ?
#
loop_
_entity_poly.entity_id
_entity_poly.type
_entity_poly.pdbx_seq_one_letter_code
_entity_poly.pdbx_strand_id
1 'polypeptide(L)'
;MKAPILGTAVALLAAVLAAPAVATDWAADEADIRRQINESVVAFNRGDLPGHLAIYDENVTFMTKDGPRPGVAPIEKAFRENYFREGRPVQQLRFEQLAVRPLGPDAALATARWVLAGGEKPEKSGWFTLAWQRMPSGWRAVHDHSS
;
A
#
# COMPACT_ATOMS: atom_id res chain seq x y z
N MET A 1 -2.73 44.87 63.65
CA MET A 1 -3.51 43.74 63.12
C MET A 1 -3.55 43.83 61.58
N LYS A 2 -2.87 43.00 60.87
CA LYS A 2 -2.86 42.90 59.37
C LYS A 2 -3.77 41.73 58.96
N ALA A 3 -4.80 42.01 58.18
CA ALA A 3 -5.69 41.01 57.64
C ALA A 3 -5.00 40.29 56.45
N PRO A 4 -5.20 38.97 56.26
CA PRO A 4 -4.66 38.25 55.09
C PRO A 4 -5.58 38.45 53.89
N ILE A 5 -4.98 38.75 52.73
CA ILE A 5 -5.63 38.79 51.44
C ILE A 5 -5.77 37.36 50.91
N LEU A 6 -7.01 36.87 50.84
CA LEU A 6 -7.30 35.59 50.16
C LEU A 6 -7.24 35.82 48.65
N GLY A 7 -6.21 35.27 48.01
CA GLY A 7 -6.14 35.21 46.55
C GLY A 7 -6.97 34.03 46.01
N THR A 8 -8.03 34.36 45.28
CA THR A 8 -8.86 33.36 44.60
C THR A 8 -8.15 32.93 43.32
N ALA A 9 -7.62 31.71 43.31
CA ALA A 9 -7.08 31.08 42.07
C ALA A 9 -8.24 30.62 41.18
N VAL A 10 -8.40 31.27 40.04
CA VAL A 10 -9.32 30.82 38.99
C VAL A 10 -8.60 29.77 38.14
N ALA A 11 -8.98 28.51 38.31
CA ALA A 11 -8.51 27.43 37.43
C ALA A 11 -9.28 27.49 36.10
N LEU A 12 -8.59 27.91 35.04
CA LEU A 12 -9.12 27.77 33.66
C LEU A 12 -9.06 26.29 33.25
N LEU A 13 -10.21 25.64 33.22
CA LEU A 13 -10.35 24.30 32.63
C LEU A 13 -10.44 24.48 31.12
N ALA A 14 -9.35 24.21 30.41
CA ALA A 14 -9.34 24.14 28.94
C ALA A 14 -10.03 22.84 28.51
N ALA A 15 -11.27 22.93 28.05
CA ALA A 15 -11.95 21.81 27.41
C ALA A 15 -11.33 21.57 26.03
N VAL A 16 -10.56 20.52 25.91
CA VAL A 16 -10.10 20.01 24.60
C VAL A 16 -11.32 19.38 23.90
N LEU A 17 -11.92 20.14 22.98
CA LEU A 17 -12.94 19.59 22.08
C LEU A 17 -12.25 18.60 21.14
N ALA A 18 -12.36 17.31 21.42
CA ALA A 18 -11.99 16.28 20.48
C ALA A 18 -12.90 16.40 19.24
N ALA A 19 -12.30 16.74 18.10
CA ALA A 19 -13.03 16.70 16.84
C ALA A 19 -13.58 15.28 16.63
N PRO A 20 -14.84 15.12 16.15
CA PRO A 20 -15.37 13.80 15.86
C PRO A 20 -14.46 13.13 14.82
N ALA A 21 -13.93 11.96 15.14
CA ALA A 21 -13.24 11.12 14.17
C ALA A 21 -14.28 10.79 13.08
N VAL A 22 -14.03 11.25 11.85
CA VAL A 22 -14.84 10.86 10.70
C VAL A 22 -14.70 9.35 10.60
N ALA A 23 -15.80 8.62 10.82
CA ALA A 23 -15.82 7.18 10.62
C ALA A 23 -15.48 6.91 9.15
N THR A 24 -14.31 6.32 8.90
CA THR A 24 -13.91 5.93 7.55
C THR A 24 -14.83 4.80 7.10
N ASP A 25 -15.40 4.93 5.90
CA ASP A 25 -16.16 3.85 5.28
C ASP A 25 -15.16 2.80 4.77
N TRP A 26 -14.86 1.83 5.62
CA TRP A 26 -13.91 0.76 5.31
C TRP A 26 -14.30 -0.01 4.04
N ALA A 27 -15.59 -0.19 3.79
CA ALA A 27 -16.04 -0.91 2.59
C ALA A 27 -15.62 -0.19 1.30
N ALA A 28 -15.72 1.14 1.29
CA ALA A 28 -15.24 1.96 0.17
C ALA A 28 -13.72 1.92 0.04
N ASP A 29 -12.99 1.98 1.14
CA ASP A 29 -11.53 1.89 1.18
C ASP A 29 -11.03 0.53 0.67
N GLU A 30 -11.63 -0.55 1.16
CA GLU A 30 -11.30 -1.91 0.69
C GLU A 30 -11.57 -2.06 -0.81
N ALA A 31 -12.71 -1.55 -1.29
CA ALA A 31 -13.05 -1.59 -2.70
C ALA A 31 -12.03 -0.83 -3.56
N ASP A 32 -11.57 0.34 -3.11
CA ASP A 32 -10.55 1.12 -3.81
C ASP A 32 -9.20 0.39 -3.87
N ILE A 33 -8.73 -0.17 -2.76
CA ILE A 33 -7.49 -0.95 -2.72
C ILE A 33 -7.58 -2.17 -3.65
N ARG A 34 -8.66 -2.92 -3.60
CA ARG A 34 -8.90 -4.07 -4.48
C ARG A 34 -8.91 -3.67 -5.96
N ARG A 35 -9.57 -2.56 -6.29
CA ARG A 35 -9.61 -2.02 -7.65
C ARG A 35 -8.20 -1.71 -8.14
N GLN A 36 -7.38 -0.98 -7.36
CA GLN A 36 -6.02 -0.63 -7.72
C GLN A 36 -5.15 -1.88 -7.95
N ILE A 37 -5.26 -2.90 -7.09
CA ILE A 37 -4.53 -4.17 -7.25
C ILE A 37 -4.95 -4.88 -8.55
N ASN A 38 -6.24 -4.93 -8.86
CA ASN A 38 -6.72 -5.55 -10.10
C ASN A 38 -6.29 -4.78 -11.35
N GLU A 39 -6.36 -3.45 -11.32
CA GLU A 39 -5.89 -2.59 -12.40
C GLU A 39 -4.39 -2.76 -12.66
N SER A 40 -3.59 -2.96 -11.61
CA SER A 40 -2.15 -3.22 -11.75
C SER A 40 -1.87 -4.52 -12.52
N VAL A 41 -2.65 -5.57 -12.30
CA VAL A 41 -2.56 -6.83 -13.06
C VAL A 41 -2.89 -6.60 -14.54
N VAL A 42 -3.96 -5.87 -14.82
CA VAL A 42 -4.36 -5.53 -16.19
C VAL A 42 -3.25 -4.73 -16.89
N ALA A 43 -2.67 -3.77 -16.20
CA ALA A 43 -1.57 -2.96 -16.72
C ALA A 43 -0.33 -3.82 -17.04
N PHE A 44 0.08 -4.71 -16.12
CA PHE A 44 1.18 -5.65 -16.35
C PHE A 44 0.94 -6.47 -17.61
N ASN A 45 -0.22 -7.09 -17.73
CA ASN A 45 -0.55 -8.02 -18.81
C ASN A 45 -0.63 -7.35 -20.19
N ARG A 46 -0.93 -6.06 -20.27
CA ARG A 46 -0.89 -5.30 -21.53
C ARG A 46 0.48 -4.69 -21.84
N GLY A 47 1.48 -4.86 -20.97
CA GLY A 47 2.82 -4.33 -21.13
C GLY A 47 3.05 -2.94 -20.55
N ASP A 48 2.08 -2.39 -19.82
CA ASP A 48 2.16 -1.10 -19.15
C ASP A 48 2.76 -1.25 -17.75
N LEU A 49 4.09 -1.39 -17.70
CA LEU A 49 4.80 -1.54 -16.42
C LEU A 49 4.68 -0.31 -15.51
N PRO A 50 4.74 0.93 -15.99
CA PRO A 50 4.43 2.09 -15.14
C PRO A 50 3.04 2.03 -14.53
N GLY A 51 2.02 1.63 -15.27
CA GLY A 51 0.66 1.45 -14.77
C GLY A 51 0.56 0.33 -13.73
N HIS A 52 1.33 -0.77 -13.90
CA HIS A 52 1.43 -1.83 -12.89
C HIS A 52 2.01 -1.31 -11.57
N LEU A 53 3.03 -0.47 -11.65
CA LEU A 53 3.75 0.06 -10.49
C LEU A 53 3.09 1.32 -9.88
N ALA A 54 2.03 1.85 -10.49
CA ALA A 54 1.34 3.06 -10.02
C ALA A 54 0.63 2.92 -8.67
N ILE A 55 0.45 1.72 -8.16
CA ILE A 55 -0.11 1.46 -6.83
C ILE A 55 0.85 1.85 -5.70
N TYR A 56 2.14 1.97 -5.98
CA TYR A 56 3.17 2.25 -4.98
C TYR A 56 3.34 3.74 -4.72
N ASP A 57 3.65 4.08 -3.48
CA ASP A 57 4.17 5.40 -3.10
C ASP A 57 5.60 5.57 -3.60
N GLU A 58 6.04 6.81 -3.83
CA GLU A 58 7.40 7.09 -4.28
C GLU A 58 8.48 6.61 -3.28
N ASN A 59 8.16 6.60 -1.99
CA ASN A 59 9.02 6.17 -0.90
C ASN A 59 8.79 4.70 -0.49
N VAL A 60 8.11 3.92 -1.32
CA VAL A 60 7.89 2.50 -1.07
C VAL A 60 9.18 1.76 -0.77
N THR A 61 9.10 0.74 0.09
CA THR A 61 10.21 -0.21 0.31
C THR A 61 9.82 -1.60 -0.18
N PHE A 62 10.73 -2.25 -0.90
CA PHE A 62 10.58 -3.65 -1.32
C PHE A 62 11.52 -4.52 -0.50
N MET A 63 10.97 -5.53 0.19
CA MET A 63 11.80 -6.50 0.90
C MET A 63 12.43 -7.45 -0.11
N THR A 64 13.74 -7.58 -0.04
CA THR A 64 14.54 -8.52 -0.86
C THR A 64 15.35 -9.44 0.05
N LYS A 65 15.96 -10.49 -0.52
CA LYS A 65 16.87 -11.37 0.23
C LYS A 65 18.06 -10.62 0.84
N ASP A 66 18.40 -9.43 0.30
CA ASP A 66 19.51 -8.60 0.76
C ASP A 66 19.03 -7.41 1.63
N GLY A 67 17.77 -7.41 2.07
CA GLY A 67 17.13 -6.38 2.87
C GLY A 67 16.19 -5.47 2.08
N PRO A 68 15.68 -4.41 2.73
CA PRO A 68 14.72 -3.50 2.10
C PRO A 68 15.41 -2.61 1.05
N ARG A 69 14.78 -2.46 -0.12
CA ARG A 69 15.18 -1.52 -1.18
C ARG A 69 14.16 -0.41 -1.30
N PRO A 70 14.58 0.86 -1.21
CA PRO A 70 13.68 2.00 -1.36
C PRO A 70 13.41 2.34 -2.82
N GLY A 71 12.19 2.82 -3.06
CA GLY A 71 11.77 3.42 -4.32
C GLY A 71 11.38 2.42 -5.40
N VAL A 72 10.65 2.92 -6.39
CA VAL A 72 10.08 2.12 -7.49
C VAL A 72 11.12 1.79 -8.58
N ALA A 73 12.05 2.70 -8.86
CA ALA A 73 12.96 2.55 -10.00
C ALA A 73 13.82 1.27 -10.01
N PRO A 74 14.39 0.80 -8.88
CA PRO A 74 15.15 -0.46 -8.87
C PRO A 74 14.27 -1.67 -9.20
N ILE A 75 13.01 -1.65 -8.78
CA ILE A 75 12.05 -2.73 -9.03
C ILE A 75 11.57 -2.68 -10.47
N GLU A 76 11.27 -1.50 -10.99
CA GLU A 76 10.92 -1.35 -12.42
C GLU A 76 12.02 -1.93 -13.32
N LYS A 77 13.30 -1.61 -13.04
CA LYS A 77 14.44 -2.17 -13.78
C LYS A 77 14.44 -3.71 -13.70
N ALA A 78 14.30 -4.26 -12.49
CA ALA A 78 14.29 -5.70 -12.30
C ALA A 78 13.11 -6.39 -13.02
N PHE A 79 11.92 -5.77 -13.03
CA PHE A 79 10.77 -6.29 -13.78
C PHE A 79 11.02 -6.31 -15.28
N ARG A 80 11.57 -5.22 -15.85
CA ARG A 80 11.90 -5.15 -17.28
C ARG A 80 12.88 -6.26 -17.68
N GLU A 81 13.91 -6.48 -16.87
CA GLU A 81 14.96 -7.46 -17.16
C GLU A 81 14.47 -8.92 -17.04
N ASN A 82 13.61 -9.22 -16.06
CA ASN A 82 13.25 -10.58 -15.71
C ASN A 82 11.92 -11.07 -16.31
N TYR A 83 10.96 -10.15 -16.52
CA TYR A 83 9.58 -10.50 -16.88
C TYR A 83 9.11 -9.95 -18.22
N PHE A 84 9.91 -9.07 -18.86
CA PHE A 84 9.53 -8.43 -20.13
C PHE A 84 10.52 -8.77 -21.24
N ARG A 85 10.00 -8.78 -22.47
CA ARG A 85 10.78 -8.82 -23.73
C ARG A 85 10.10 -7.89 -24.73
N GLU A 86 10.86 -6.97 -25.32
CA GLU A 86 10.35 -6.00 -26.31
C GLU A 86 9.11 -5.22 -25.80
N GLY A 87 9.11 -4.87 -24.53
CA GLY A 87 8.02 -4.13 -23.89
C GLY A 87 6.77 -4.94 -23.56
N ARG A 88 6.81 -6.27 -23.72
CA ARG A 88 5.70 -7.17 -23.41
C ARG A 88 6.06 -8.17 -22.31
N PRO A 89 5.11 -8.52 -21.43
CA PRO A 89 5.36 -9.57 -20.45
C PRO A 89 5.56 -10.93 -21.14
N VAL A 90 6.54 -11.69 -20.67
CA VAL A 90 6.82 -13.05 -21.19
C VAL A 90 5.85 -14.10 -20.65
N GLN A 91 5.14 -13.78 -19.58
CA GLN A 91 4.07 -14.58 -18.98
C GLN A 91 2.94 -13.65 -18.53
N GLN A 92 1.74 -14.21 -18.38
CA GLN A 92 0.61 -13.46 -17.83
C GLN A 92 0.61 -13.53 -16.30
N LEU A 93 0.34 -12.41 -15.67
CA LEU A 93 0.18 -12.28 -14.22
C LEU A 93 -1.28 -12.47 -13.84
N ARG A 94 -1.55 -13.19 -12.76
CA ARG A 94 -2.83 -13.18 -12.05
C ARG A 94 -2.60 -13.22 -10.55
N PHE A 95 -3.54 -12.66 -9.81
CA PHE A 95 -3.57 -12.79 -8.36
C PHE A 95 -4.72 -13.69 -7.95
N GLU A 96 -4.46 -14.54 -6.97
CA GLU A 96 -5.40 -15.49 -6.38
C GLU A 96 -5.49 -15.23 -4.88
N GLN A 97 -6.65 -15.53 -4.28
CA GLN A 97 -6.86 -15.45 -2.83
C GLN A 97 -6.54 -14.05 -2.24
N LEU A 98 -6.91 -13.00 -2.96
CA LEU A 98 -6.71 -11.62 -2.50
C LEU A 98 -7.53 -11.35 -1.23
N ALA A 99 -6.85 -11.06 -0.15
CA ALA A 99 -7.41 -10.59 1.11
C ALA A 99 -6.93 -9.17 1.42
N VAL A 100 -7.85 -8.31 1.84
CA VAL A 100 -7.55 -6.93 2.27
C VAL A 100 -8.20 -6.73 3.63
N ARG A 101 -7.47 -6.19 4.60
CA ARG A 101 -7.98 -5.91 5.94
C ARG A 101 -7.45 -4.60 6.50
N PRO A 102 -8.23 -3.88 7.32
CA PRO A 102 -7.76 -2.66 7.96
C PRO A 102 -6.72 -2.98 9.05
N LEU A 103 -5.78 -2.06 9.23
CA LEU A 103 -4.86 -2.00 10.38
C LEU A 103 -5.10 -0.75 11.23
N GLY A 104 -6.09 0.06 10.86
CA GLY A 104 -6.47 1.32 11.47
C GLY A 104 -7.18 2.20 10.44
N PRO A 105 -7.51 3.46 10.76
CA PRO A 105 -8.25 4.34 9.87
C PRO A 105 -7.45 4.70 8.59
N ASP A 106 -6.13 4.71 8.68
CA ASP A 106 -5.24 5.16 7.60
C ASP A 106 -4.23 4.11 7.17
N ALA A 107 -4.42 2.84 7.58
CA ALA A 107 -3.53 1.74 7.22
C ALA A 107 -4.31 0.46 6.91
N ALA A 108 -3.81 -0.31 5.95
CA ALA A 108 -4.35 -1.60 5.56
C ALA A 108 -3.26 -2.59 5.18
N LEU A 109 -3.60 -3.87 5.21
CA LEU A 109 -2.76 -4.96 4.74
C LEU A 109 -3.49 -5.70 3.61
N ALA A 110 -2.78 -5.92 2.50
CA ALA A 110 -3.24 -6.80 1.44
C ALA A 110 -2.30 -7.99 1.28
N THR A 111 -2.86 -9.18 1.10
CA THR A 111 -2.10 -10.40 0.78
C THR A 111 -2.75 -11.09 -0.39
N ALA A 112 -1.95 -11.68 -1.28
CA ALA A 112 -2.45 -12.57 -2.33
C ALA A 112 -1.37 -13.53 -2.80
N ARG A 113 -1.79 -14.58 -3.47
CA ARG A 113 -0.90 -15.44 -4.25
C ARG A 113 -0.74 -14.83 -5.65
N TRP A 114 0.49 -14.53 -6.03
CA TRP A 114 0.80 -14.16 -7.42
C TRP A 114 1.13 -15.41 -8.22
N VAL A 115 0.73 -15.42 -9.49
CA VAL A 115 1.01 -16.50 -10.43
C VAL A 115 1.41 -15.89 -11.76
N LEU A 116 2.55 -16.31 -12.28
CA LEU A 116 3.02 -16.03 -13.64
C LEU A 116 2.91 -17.31 -14.45
N ALA A 117 2.07 -17.30 -15.47
CA ALA A 117 1.80 -18.48 -16.30
C ALA A 117 1.74 -18.15 -17.79
N GLY A 118 1.79 -19.18 -18.61
CA GLY A 118 1.79 -19.06 -20.06
C GLY A 118 3.17 -18.78 -20.66
N GLY A 119 3.24 -18.63 -21.98
CA GLY A 119 4.49 -18.50 -22.71
C GLY A 119 5.34 -19.77 -22.66
N GLU A 120 6.64 -19.62 -22.87
CA GLU A 120 7.60 -20.74 -22.92
C GLU A 120 8.20 -21.11 -21.55
N LYS A 121 7.98 -20.24 -20.53
CA LYS A 121 8.54 -20.44 -19.19
C LYS A 121 7.58 -21.27 -18.32
N PRO A 122 8.13 -22.11 -17.39
CA PRO A 122 7.31 -22.80 -16.41
C PRO A 122 6.49 -21.82 -15.58
N GLU A 123 5.30 -22.25 -15.17
CA GLU A 123 4.50 -21.48 -14.19
C GLU A 123 5.30 -21.26 -12.91
N LYS A 124 5.24 -20.04 -12.41
CA LYS A 124 5.80 -19.63 -11.13
C LYS A 124 4.73 -18.99 -10.26
N SER A 125 4.83 -19.18 -8.98
CA SER A 125 3.94 -18.53 -8.04
C SER A 125 4.63 -18.30 -6.70
N GLY A 126 4.07 -17.40 -5.93
CA GLY A 126 4.48 -17.10 -4.56
C GLY A 126 3.43 -16.24 -3.89
N TRP A 127 3.78 -15.61 -2.80
CA TRP A 127 2.88 -14.76 -2.04
C TRP A 127 3.45 -13.36 -1.94
N PHE A 128 2.55 -12.37 -1.87
CA PHE A 128 2.92 -11.02 -1.49
C PHE A 128 2.18 -10.56 -0.23
N THR A 129 2.80 -9.64 0.47
CA THR A 129 2.21 -8.83 1.53
C THR A 129 2.48 -7.37 1.21
N LEU A 130 1.42 -6.58 1.05
CA LEU A 130 1.48 -5.14 0.82
C LEU A 130 0.95 -4.41 2.05
N ALA A 131 1.75 -3.51 2.61
CA ALA A 131 1.25 -2.51 3.55
C ALA A 131 0.76 -1.29 2.77
N TRP A 132 -0.46 -0.86 3.06
CA TRP A 132 -1.11 0.29 2.44
C TRP A 132 -1.29 1.41 3.45
N GLN A 133 -1.14 2.64 2.99
CA GLN A 133 -1.36 3.84 3.76
C GLN A 133 -2.26 4.81 2.99
N ARG A 134 -3.14 5.51 3.73
CA ARG A 134 -3.93 6.60 3.20
C ARG A 134 -3.05 7.83 3.04
N MET A 135 -2.87 8.29 1.81
CA MET A 135 -2.17 9.52 1.47
C MET A 135 -3.19 10.60 1.07
N PRO A 136 -2.80 11.88 0.96
CA PRO A 136 -3.67 12.92 0.41
C PRO A 136 -4.20 12.60 -0.99
N SER A 137 -3.43 11.85 -1.78
CA SER A 137 -3.78 11.40 -3.14
C SER A 137 -4.58 10.09 -3.20
N GLY A 138 -4.99 9.52 -2.06
CA GLY A 138 -5.66 8.22 -1.94
C GLY A 138 -4.75 7.13 -1.37
N TRP A 139 -5.22 5.90 -1.39
CA TRP A 139 -4.47 4.76 -0.89
C TRP A 139 -3.25 4.43 -1.75
N ARG A 140 -2.09 4.17 -1.11
CA ARG A 140 -0.84 3.76 -1.77
C ARG A 140 -0.19 2.63 -0.99
N ALA A 141 0.41 1.69 -1.72
CA ALA A 141 1.27 0.67 -1.11
C ALA A 141 2.62 1.29 -0.74
N VAL A 142 2.99 1.17 0.53
CA VAL A 142 4.22 1.74 1.10
C VAL A 142 5.28 0.70 1.41
N HIS A 143 4.91 -0.58 1.40
CA HIS A 143 5.84 -1.70 1.56
C HIS A 143 5.34 -2.92 0.81
N ASP A 144 6.26 -3.65 0.19
CA ASP A 144 6.02 -4.92 -0.50
C ASP A 144 7.03 -5.96 -0.03
N HIS A 145 6.52 -7.11 0.36
CA HIS A 145 7.30 -8.31 0.55
C HIS A 145 6.70 -9.43 -0.31
N SER A 146 7.42 -9.79 -1.34
CA SER A 146 7.06 -10.87 -2.26
C SER A 146 8.07 -12.02 -2.17
N SER A 147 7.59 -13.25 -2.11
CA SER A 147 8.40 -14.47 -1.97
C SER A 147 8.02 -15.52 -3.02
#